data_a0444134c468b1925d6ff046cb3bf833
#
_entry.id   a0444134c468b1925d6ff046cb3bf833
#
_cell.length_a   1.000
_cell.length_b   1.000
_cell.length_c   1.000
_cell.angle_alpha   90.00
_cell.angle_beta   90.00
_cell.angle_gamma   90.00
#
_symmetry.space_group_name_H-M   'P 1'
#
loop_
_entity.id
_entity.type
_entity.pdbx_description
1 polymer ?
#
loop_
_entity_poly.entity_id
_entity_poly.type
_entity_poly.pdbx_seq_one_letter_code
_entity_poly.pdbx_strand_id
1 'polypeptide(L)'
;MNHSIKVYRGEFLESTHAIHVAVVNVKGELQYSYGDPMRAVFPRSSMKPFQAVAVVETGAADAYQFEEKDLSLICASHSGEKFHRNGVASILGRIHLEEEDLQCGTHIPRDIESYNELIRNGGSLTPVYSNCSGKHSGMLTAVVHMNEDVQSYREITHPHQQRILHVIEHVCSFPKSEIDISVDGCGVPVHCLPLENIALGFARLATPFDWESSHTAEHLDKVRNAMMEHPEMVGGTDRFDTDLMRVFNKRLVAKAGAEGVQCIGDVETGLGIAIKVEDGNGRATSVAAMEVLKQLGIGDKHLYEKLAQYIEAPVLNARKDKIGRITADFDLVKRQEAVQS
;
A
#
# COMPACT_ATOMS: atom_id res chain seq x y z
N MET A 1 27.69 -1.12 3.34
CA MET A 1 26.21 -0.91 3.40
C MET A 1 25.93 0.43 2.74
N ASN A 2 24.97 0.47 1.83
CA ASN A 2 24.59 1.71 1.14
C ASN A 2 23.77 2.59 2.09
N HIS A 3 24.33 3.73 2.52
CA HIS A 3 23.68 4.67 3.40
C HIS A 3 22.91 5.71 2.58
N SER A 4 21.76 5.30 2.05
CA SER A 4 21.04 6.01 0.99
C SER A 4 20.14 7.12 1.50
N ILE A 5 19.56 6.96 2.68
CA ILE A 5 18.73 7.99 3.32
C ILE A 5 19.49 8.48 4.55
N LYS A 6 19.73 9.79 4.59
CA LYS A 6 20.55 10.44 5.61
C LYS A 6 19.68 11.32 6.51
N VAL A 7 19.85 11.18 7.81
CA VAL A 7 19.19 11.99 8.83
C VAL A 7 20.23 12.92 9.46
N TYR A 8 19.96 14.20 9.38
CA TYR A 8 20.82 15.24 9.94
C TYR A 8 20.20 15.93 11.14
N ARG A 9 21.04 16.27 12.11
CA ARG A 9 20.73 17.23 13.18
C ARG A 9 21.62 18.46 12.99
N GLY A 10 21.01 19.61 12.63
CA GLY A 10 21.78 20.70 12.05
C GLY A 10 22.54 20.21 10.83
N GLU A 11 23.85 20.39 10.82
CA GLU A 11 24.73 19.93 9.73
C GLU A 11 25.40 18.57 10.02
N PHE A 12 25.13 17.94 11.16
CA PHE A 12 25.77 16.68 11.54
C PHE A 12 24.93 15.48 11.13
N LEU A 13 25.55 14.49 10.50
CA LEU A 13 24.92 13.21 10.19
C LEU A 13 24.66 12.44 11.49
N GLU A 14 23.38 12.20 11.80
CA GLU A 14 22.94 11.55 13.04
C GLU A 14 22.67 10.06 12.82
N SER A 15 22.03 9.70 11.70
CA SER A 15 21.74 8.30 11.35
C SER A 15 21.50 8.13 9.84
N THR A 16 21.52 6.88 9.39
CA THR A 16 21.31 6.52 7.99
C THR A 16 20.39 5.30 7.85
N HIS A 17 19.72 5.19 6.71
CA HIS A 17 18.91 4.03 6.34
C HIS A 17 19.38 3.49 5.00
N ALA A 18 19.56 2.18 4.90
CA ALA A 18 19.77 1.48 3.63
C ALA A 18 18.42 1.17 2.99
N ILE A 19 18.38 1.22 1.65
CA ILE A 19 17.16 0.92 0.88
C ILE A 19 17.45 -0.03 -0.26
N HIS A 20 16.40 -0.68 -0.74
CA HIS A 20 16.35 -1.41 -2.01
C HIS A 20 15.21 -0.84 -2.84
N VAL A 21 15.44 -0.70 -4.13
CA VAL A 21 14.46 -0.18 -5.10
C VAL A 21 14.43 -1.09 -6.32
N ALA A 22 13.23 -1.43 -6.77
CA ALA A 22 12.97 -2.05 -8.05
C ALA A 22 11.98 -1.19 -8.84
N VAL A 23 12.29 -0.91 -10.11
CA VAL A 23 11.40 -0.23 -11.06
C VAL A 23 11.23 -1.13 -12.27
N VAL A 24 10.01 -1.57 -12.51
CA VAL A 24 9.67 -2.62 -13.48
C VAL A 24 8.58 -2.12 -14.42
N ASN A 25 8.63 -2.48 -15.69
CA ASN A 25 7.53 -2.22 -16.61
C ASN A 25 6.47 -3.33 -16.56
N VAL A 26 5.35 -3.14 -17.26
CA VAL A 26 4.21 -4.07 -17.26
C VAL A 26 4.56 -5.47 -17.79
N LYS A 27 5.64 -5.62 -18.57
CA LYS A 27 6.14 -6.90 -19.10
C LYS A 27 7.02 -7.68 -18.11
N GLY A 28 7.36 -7.06 -16.97
CA GLY A 28 8.25 -7.66 -15.98
C GLY A 28 9.74 -7.34 -16.21
N GLU A 29 10.05 -6.42 -17.09
CA GLU A 29 11.44 -6.02 -17.37
C GLU A 29 11.89 -4.99 -16.33
N LEU A 30 12.96 -5.29 -15.60
CA LEU A 30 13.58 -4.37 -14.65
C LEU A 30 14.22 -3.20 -15.41
N GLN A 31 13.70 -2.00 -15.21
CA GLN A 31 14.17 -0.78 -15.88
C GLN A 31 15.27 -0.08 -15.09
N TYR A 32 15.06 0.06 -13.77
CA TYR A 32 16.03 0.66 -12.85
C TYR A 32 16.02 -0.10 -11.53
N SER A 33 17.14 -0.03 -10.83
CA SER A 33 17.25 -0.60 -9.48
C SER A 33 18.22 0.20 -8.61
N TYR A 34 18.11 0.01 -7.31
CA TYR A 34 19.11 0.40 -6.33
C TYR A 34 19.17 -0.65 -5.22
N GLY A 35 20.37 -1.01 -4.77
CA GLY A 35 20.53 -2.13 -3.87
C GLY A 35 20.19 -3.46 -4.55
N ASP A 36 19.43 -4.32 -3.88
CA ASP A 36 19.05 -5.64 -4.39
C ASP A 36 17.55 -5.68 -4.79
N PRO A 37 17.22 -5.72 -6.09
CA PRO A 37 15.85 -5.82 -6.57
C PRO A 37 15.23 -7.21 -6.31
N MET A 38 16.04 -8.24 -6.08
CA MET A 38 15.61 -9.60 -5.73
C MET A 38 15.41 -9.80 -4.23
N ARG A 39 15.64 -8.76 -3.41
CA ARG A 39 15.43 -8.82 -1.97
C ARG A 39 14.04 -9.38 -1.66
N ALA A 40 13.97 -10.53 -0.98
CA ALA A 40 12.71 -11.10 -0.52
C ALA A 40 12.07 -10.21 0.55
N VAL A 41 10.84 -9.78 0.32
CA VAL A 41 10.13 -8.78 1.14
C VAL A 41 8.73 -9.27 1.47
N PHE A 42 8.31 -9.09 2.72
CA PHE A 42 6.90 -9.06 3.07
C PHE A 42 6.34 -7.66 2.75
N PRO A 43 5.58 -7.46 1.66
CA PRO A 43 5.08 -6.14 1.27
C PRO A 43 4.02 -5.62 2.23
N ARG A 44 3.51 -6.47 3.12
CA ARG A 44 2.54 -6.11 4.14
C ARG A 44 1.32 -5.43 3.50
N SER A 45 0.93 -4.29 4.03
CA SER A 45 -0.24 -3.54 3.54
C SER A 45 -0.13 -3.04 2.10
N SER A 46 1.03 -3.11 1.45
CA SER A 46 1.13 -2.78 0.02
C SER A 46 0.40 -3.80 -0.88
N MET A 47 0.13 -5.02 -0.39
CA MET A 47 -0.64 -6.03 -1.14
C MET A 47 -2.16 -5.85 -1.09
N LYS A 48 -2.67 -4.91 -0.32
CA LYS A 48 -4.12 -4.74 -0.15
C LYS A 48 -4.90 -4.45 -1.43
N PRO A 49 -4.37 -3.72 -2.44
CA PRO A 49 -5.06 -3.61 -3.73
C PRO A 49 -5.33 -4.96 -4.38
N PHE A 50 -4.37 -5.90 -4.34
CA PHE A 50 -4.54 -7.25 -4.92
C PHE A 50 -5.48 -8.12 -4.07
N GLN A 51 -5.49 -7.92 -2.75
CA GLN A 51 -6.48 -8.56 -1.87
C GLN A 51 -7.90 -8.04 -2.17
N ALA A 52 -8.05 -6.75 -2.51
CA ALA A 52 -9.32 -6.17 -2.94
C ALA A 52 -9.77 -6.70 -4.32
N VAL A 53 -8.84 -6.95 -5.26
CA VAL A 53 -9.15 -7.61 -6.53
C VAL A 53 -9.80 -8.97 -6.28
N ALA A 54 -9.29 -9.79 -5.36
CA ALA A 54 -9.89 -11.07 -5.00
C ALA A 54 -11.32 -10.94 -4.45
N VAL A 55 -11.69 -9.81 -3.83
CA VAL A 55 -13.08 -9.51 -3.44
C VAL A 55 -13.93 -9.17 -4.66
N VAL A 56 -13.42 -8.31 -5.55
CA VAL A 56 -14.14 -7.89 -6.76
C VAL A 56 -14.41 -9.08 -7.69
N GLU A 57 -13.44 -9.98 -7.87
CA GLU A 57 -13.55 -11.19 -8.69
C GLU A 57 -14.70 -12.13 -8.29
N THR A 58 -15.11 -12.12 -7.02
CA THR A 58 -16.26 -12.92 -6.57
C THR A 58 -17.61 -12.35 -7.01
N GLY A 59 -17.66 -11.10 -7.51
CA GLY A 59 -18.90 -10.38 -7.75
C GLY A 59 -19.52 -9.76 -6.49
N ALA A 60 -18.92 -9.97 -5.32
CA ALA A 60 -19.44 -9.49 -4.04
C ALA A 60 -19.58 -7.96 -3.99
N ALA A 61 -18.60 -7.24 -4.54
CA ALA A 61 -18.62 -5.79 -4.57
C ALA A 61 -19.86 -5.23 -5.29
N ASP A 62 -20.23 -5.83 -6.42
CA ASP A 62 -21.42 -5.42 -7.17
C ASP A 62 -22.71 -5.89 -6.50
N ALA A 63 -22.74 -7.11 -5.98
CA ALA A 63 -23.91 -7.66 -5.28
C ALA A 63 -24.29 -6.84 -4.04
N TYR A 64 -23.30 -6.34 -3.31
CA TYR A 64 -23.52 -5.49 -2.13
C TYR A 64 -23.36 -3.99 -2.41
N GLN A 65 -23.43 -3.59 -3.70
CA GLN A 65 -23.48 -2.20 -4.15
C GLN A 65 -22.32 -1.35 -3.60
N PHE A 66 -21.09 -1.85 -3.71
CA PHE A 66 -19.91 -1.08 -3.33
C PHE A 66 -19.76 0.14 -4.25
N GLU A 67 -19.61 1.31 -3.62
CA GLU A 67 -19.18 2.53 -4.28
C GLU A 67 -17.63 2.57 -4.36
N GLU A 68 -17.08 3.53 -5.12
CA GLU A 68 -15.62 3.72 -5.22
C GLU A 68 -14.97 3.95 -3.86
N LYS A 69 -15.65 4.64 -2.93
CA LYS A 69 -15.17 4.82 -1.55
C LYS A 69 -15.03 3.51 -0.78
N ASP A 70 -15.95 2.58 -0.98
CA ASP A 70 -15.88 1.26 -0.35
C ASP A 70 -14.69 0.46 -0.91
N LEU A 71 -14.52 0.47 -2.24
CA LEU A 71 -13.40 -0.19 -2.91
C LEU A 71 -12.05 0.40 -2.46
N SER A 72 -11.96 1.71 -2.34
CA SER A 72 -10.78 2.38 -1.81
C SER A 72 -10.52 2.00 -0.34
N LEU A 73 -11.57 1.94 0.48
CA LEU A 73 -11.47 1.58 1.90
C LEU A 73 -11.00 0.14 2.11
N ILE A 74 -11.41 -0.81 1.28
CA ILE A 74 -10.93 -2.20 1.41
C ILE A 74 -9.45 -2.37 1.01
N CYS A 75 -8.85 -1.36 0.33
CA CYS A 75 -7.40 -1.27 0.08
C CYS A 75 -6.65 -0.56 1.22
N ALA A 76 -7.33 -0.06 2.24
CA ALA A 76 -6.80 0.90 3.20
C ALA A 76 -5.81 0.32 4.22
N SER A 77 -4.88 1.21 4.61
CA SER A 77 -4.23 1.19 5.93
C SER A 77 -4.58 2.49 6.63
N HIS A 78 -5.86 2.64 6.92
CA HIS A 78 -6.45 3.92 7.29
C HIS A 78 -6.02 4.42 8.67
N SER A 79 -6.17 5.73 8.88
CA SER A 79 -5.80 6.39 10.13
C SER A 79 -6.82 6.21 11.26
N GLY A 80 -7.97 5.58 10.99
CA GLY A 80 -9.03 5.38 11.99
C GLY A 80 -9.93 6.61 12.18
N GLU A 81 -9.92 7.56 11.23
CA GLU A 81 -10.81 8.72 11.23
C GLU A 81 -12.29 8.31 11.14
N LYS A 82 -13.19 9.20 11.54
CA LYS A 82 -14.62 8.90 11.62
C LYS A 82 -15.21 8.39 10.29
N PHE A 83 -14.80 8.96 9.17
CA PHE A 83 -15.29 8.53 7.86
C PHE A 83 -14.85 7.09 7.49
N HIS A 84 -13.63 6.67 7.91
CA HIS A 84 -13.19 5.29 7.74
C HIS A 84 -14.05 4.33 8.56
N ARG A 85 -14.25 4.64 9.87
CA ARG A 85 -15.04 3.79 10.75
C ARG A 85 -16.49 3.67 10.29
N ASN A 86 -17.08 4.79 9.84
CA ASN A 86 -18.42 4.80 9.27
C ASN A 86 -18.50 3.96 7.97
N GLY A 87 -17.48 4.02 7.12
CA GLY A 87 -17.41 3.18 5.92
C GLY A 87 -17.35 1.69 6.25
N VAL A 88 -16.52 1.30 7.21
CA VAL A 88 -16.46 -0.09 7.69
C VAL A 88 -17.80 -0.55 8.25
N ALA A 89 -18.43 0.23 9.12
CA ALA A 89 -19.74 -0.08 9.69
C ALA A 89 -20.83 -0.20 8.59
N SER A 90 -20.78 0.68 7.58
CA SER A 90 -21.69 0.61 6.43
C SER A 90 -21.52 -0.68 5.62
N ILE A 91 -20.27 -1.11 5.36
CA ILE A 91 -20.01 -2.37 4.65
C ILE A 91 -20.53 -3.56 5.46
N LEU A 92 -20.22 -3.63 6.76
CA LEU A 92 -20.69 -4.71 7.64
C LEU A 92 -22.23 -4.78 7.70
N GLY A 93 -22.89 -3.62 7.85
CA GLY A 93 -24.37 -3.57 7.86
C GLY A 93 -25.02 -4.10 6.58
N ARG A 94 -24.40 -3.88 5.40
CA ARG A 94 -24.92 -4.41 4.12
C ARG A 94 -24.82 -5.94 4.01
N ILE A 95 -23.86 -6.56 4.72
CA ILE A 95 -23.69 -8.01 4.75
C ILE A 95 -24.27 -8.68 6.01
N HIS A 96 -25.00 -7.91 6.83
CA HIS A 96 -25.61 -8.37 8.08
C HIS A 96 -24.61 -8.98 9.08
N LEU A 97 -23.39 -8.43 9.13
CA LEU A 97 -22.37 -8.72 10.13
C LEU A 97 -22.17 -7.53 11.06
N GLU A 98 -21.65 -7.81 12.24
CA GLU A 98 -21.35 -6.82 13.28
C GLU A 98 -19.82 -6.60 13.39
N GLU A 99 -19.43 -5.63 14.20
CA GLU A 99 -18.02 -5.30 14.42
C GLU A 99 -17.23 -6.46 15.05
N GLU A 100 -17.89 -7.29 15.84
CA GLU A 100 -17.32 -8.47 16.51
C GLU A 100 -16.87 -9.56 15.54
N ASP A 101 -17.41 -9.56 14.31
CA ASP A 101 -16.97 -10.47 13.24
C ASP A 101 -15.61 -10.07 12.64
N LEU A 102 -15.19 -8.82 12.86
CA LEU A 102 -13.87 -8.35 12.47
C LEU A 102 -12.79 -8.96 13.36
N GLN A 103 -11.99 -9.84 12.81
CA GLN A 103 -10.92 -10.51 13.54
C GLN A 103 -9.55 -9.84 13.36
N CYS A 104 -9.51 -8.54 13.05
CA CYS A 104 -8.27 -7.80 12.78
C CYS A 104 -7.54 -7.29 14.04
N GLY A 105 -8.13 -7.52 15.21
CA GLY A 105 -7.63 -6.94 16.45
C GLY A 105 -7.84 -5.42 16.51
N THR A 106 -7.27 -4.80 17.52
CA THR A 106 -7.36 -3.35 17.76
C THR A 106 -5.99 -2.73 17.91
N HIS A 107 -5.87 -1.45 17.61
CA HIS A 107 -4.70 -0.64 17.96
C HIS A 107 -5.09 0.84 18.06
N ILE A 108 -4.24 1.64 18.66
CA ILE A 108 -4.42 3.09 18.71
C ILE A 108 -4.48 3.63 17.28
N PRO A 109 -5.55 4.36 16.90
CA PRO A 109 -5.66 4.96 15.58
C PRO A 109 -4.53 5.97 15.35
N ARG A 110 -4.10 6.11 14.10
CA ARG A 110 -3.07 7.10 13.73
C ARG A 110 -3.61 8.53 13.79
N ASP A 111 -4.91 8.70 13.56
CA ASP A 111 -5.59 9.97 13.81
C ASP A 111 -5.72 10.21 15.32
N ILE A 112 -4.86 11.08 15.81
CA ILE A 112 -4.77 11.41 17.25
C ILE A 112 -6.05 12.05 17.77
N GLU A 113 -6.77 12.84 16.95
CA GLU A 113 -8.02 13.46 17.40
C GLU A 113 -9.13 12.42 17.61
N SER A 114 -9.25 11.42 16.73
CA SER A 114 -10.15 10.28 16.95
C SER A 114 -9.82 9.52 18.23
N TYR A 115 -8.54 9.37 18.57
CA TYR A 115 -8.12 8.73 19.81
C TYR A 115 -8.46 9.59 21.04
N ASN A 116 -8.17 10.89 20.98
CA ASN A 116 -8.49 11.82 22.04
C ASN A 116 -9.99 11.90 22.31
N GLU A 117 -10.81 11.92 21.24
CA GLU A 117 -12.28 11.88 21.34
C GLU A 117 -12.75 10.60 22.04
N LEU A 118 -12.20 9.46 21.66
CA LEU A 118 -12.52 8.16 22.27
C LEU A 118 -12.26 8.20 23.79
N ILE A 119 -11.08 8.68 24.21
CA ILE A 119 -10.70 8.75 25.63
C ILE A 119 -11.58 9.75 26.39
N ARG A 120 -11.85 10.94 25.84
CA ARG A 120 -12.70 11.95 26.48
C ARG A 120 -14.11 11.41 26.74
N ASN A 121 -14.61 10.56 25.85
CA ASN A 121 -15.94 9.94 25.95
C ASN A 121 -15.98 8.66 26.79
N GLY A 122 -14.86 8.28 27.43
CA GLY A 122 -14.76 7.04 28.21
C GLY A 122 -14.93 5.75 27.39
N GLY A 123 -14.69 5.85 26.08
CA GLY A 123 -14.81 4.70 25.16
C GLY A 123 -13.59 3.78 25.21
N SER A 124 -13.70 2.62 24.61
CA SER A 124 -12.63 1.64 24.43
C SER A 124 -12.34 1.40 22.96
N LEU A 125 -11.10 0.98 22.66
CA LEU A 125 -10.70 0.62 21.31
C LEU A 125 -11.43 -0.66 20.86
N THR A 126 -12.01 -0.58 19.68
CA THR A 126 -12.74 -1.68 19.05
C THR A 126 -12.12 -2.00 17.69
N PRO A 127 -12.46 -3.14 17.03
CA PRO A 127 -11.86 -3.52 15.74
C PRO A 127 -11.99 -2.50 14.62
N VAL A 128 -13.01 -1.64 14.59
CA VAL A 128 -13.14 -0.59 13.55
C VAL A 128 -12.03 0.45 13.59
N TYR A 129 -11.33 0.61 14.74
CA TYR A 129 -10.16 1.49 14.84
C TYR A 129 -8.90 0.88 14.23
N SER A 130 -8.87 -0.43 13.99
CA SER A 130 -7.76 -1.09 13.30
C SER A 130 -7.61 -0.56 11.88
N ASN A 131 -6.38 -0.21 11.48
CA ASN A 131 -6.08 0.24 10.12
C ASN A 131 -6.37 -0.80 9.03
N CYS A 132 -6.68 -2.03 9.41
CA CYS A 132 -7.03 -3.13 8.53
C CYS A 132 -8.53 -3.44 8.50
N SER A 133 -9.38 -2.76 9.30
CA SER A 133 -10.81 -3.09 9.39
C SER A 133 -11.52 -2.97 8.04
N GLY A 134 -11.15 -1.99 7.19
CA GLY A 134 -11.65 -1.89 5.82
C GLY A 134 -11.33 -3.12 4.97
N LYS A 135 -10.07 -3.59 4.99
CA LYS A 135 -9.70 -4.83 4.30
C LYS A 135 -10.50 -6.04 4.81
N HIS A 136 -10.65 -6.17 6.13
CA HIS A 136 -11.39 -7.27 6.73
C HIS A 136 -12.87 -7.24 6.37
N SER A 137 -13.50 -6.06 6.37
CA SER A 137 -14.89 -5.92 5.91
C SER A 137 -15.05 -6.32 4.43
N GLY A 138 -14.08 -5.98 3.57
CA GLY A 138 -14.06 -6.45 2.18
C GLY A 138 -13.96 -7.97 2.04
N MET A 139 -13.02 -8.61 2.77
CA MET A 139 -12.89 -10.07 2.79
C MET A 139 -14.17 -10.74 3.28
N LEU A 140 -14.76 -10.25 4.37
CA LEU A 140 -16.04 -10.76 4.90
C LEU A 140 -17.18 -10.61 3.89
N THR A 141 -17.20 -9.53 3.11
CA THR A 141 -18.19 -9.36 2.03
C THR A 141 -18.10 -10.47 0.99
N ALA A 142 -16.89 -10.80 0.56
CA ALA A 142 -16.68 -11.91 -0.37
C ALA A 142 -17.05 -13.26 0.24
N VAL A 143 -16.68 -13.50 1.50
CA VAL A 143 -16.96 -14.74 2.24
C VAL A 143 -18.47 -14.96 2.39
N VAL A 144 -19.23 -13.94 2.79
CA VAL A 144 -20.70 -13.98 2.90
C VAL A 144 -21.34 -14.23 1.53
N HIS A 145 -20.89 -13.50 0.50
CA HIS A 145 -21.39 -13.65 -0.87
C HIS A 145 -21.22 -15.07 -1.41
N MET A 146 -20.08 -15.67 -1.13
CA MET A 146 -19.73 -17.03 -1.56
C MET A 146 -20.34 -18.12 -0.66
N ASN A 147 -21.06 -17.72 0.41
CA ASN A 147 -21.62 -18.63 1.41
C ASN A 147 -20.55 -19.52 2.07
N GLU A 148 -19.41 -18.91 2.41
CA GLU A 148 -18.26 -19.54 3.06
C GLU A 148 -18.22 -19.27 4.58
N ASP A 149 -17.37 -19.98 5.32
CA ASP A 149 -17.31 -19.86 6.79
C ASP A 149 -16.66 -18.53 7.24
N VAL A 150 -17.45 -17.68 7.86
CA VAL A 150 -17.04 -16.37 8.41
C VAL A 150 -16.01 -16.52 9.54
N GLN A 151 -16.03 -17.63 10.30
CA GLN A 151 -15.19 -17.76 11.48
C GLN A 151 -13.72 -18.06 11.14
N SER A 152 -13.48 -18.75 10.02
CA SER A 152 -12.15 -19.18 9.59
C SER A 152 -11.56 -18.32 8.44
N TYR A 153 -12.18 -17.21 8.05
CA TYR A 153 -11.78 -16.43 6.86
C TYR A 153 -10.31 -15.97 6.85
N ARG A 154 -9.64 -15.96 7.99
CA ARG A 154 -8.22 -15.62 8.12
C ARG A 154 -7.27 -16.79 7.88
N GLU A 155 -7.75 -18.02 7.93
CA GLU A 155 -6.91 -19.19 7.78
C GLU A 155 -6.42 -19.33 6.36
N ILE A 156 -5.14 -19.68 6.17
CA ILE A 156 -4.53 -19.82 4.84
C ILE A 156 -5.28 -20.82 3.94
N THR A 157 -5.88 -21.85 4.56
CA THR A 157 -6.65 -22.90 3.88
C THR A 157 -8.05 -22.44 3.46
N HIS A 158 -8.52 -21.28 3.96
CA HIS A 158 -9.84 -20.76 3.62
C HIS A 158 -9.91 -20.40 2.13
N PRO A 159 -11.03 -20.71 1.42
CA PRO A 159 -11.15 -20.45 -0.02
C PRO A 159 -10.85 -19.00 -0.42
N HIS A 160 -11.27 -18.01 0.38
CA HIS A 160 -10.99 -16.62 0.09
C HIS A 160 -9.48 -16.29 0.15
N GLN A 161 -8.73 -16.84 1.11
CA GLN A 161 -7.28 -16.65 1.17
C GLN A 161 -6.56 -17.33 0.00
N GLN A 162 -7.10 -18.45 -0.50
CA GLN A 162 -6.60 -19.09 -1.71
C GLN A 162 -6.85 -18.25 -2.97
N ARG A 163 -8.00 -17.53 -3.06
CA ARG A 163 -8.25 -16.55 -4.14
C ARG A 163 -7.23 -15.42 -4.09
N ILE A 164 -6.98 -14.86 -2.91
CA ILE A 164 -5.95 -13.82 -2.72
C ILE A 164 -4.58 -14.32 -3.19
N LEU A 165 -4.18 -15.53 -2.80
CA LEU A 165 -2.92 -16.12 -3.21
C LEU A 165 -2.84 -16.31 -4.74
N HIS A 166 -3.94 -16.69 -5.36
CA HIS A 166 -4.03 -16.83 -6.82
C HIS A 166 -3.88 -15.48 -7.54
N VAL A 167 -4.56 -14.43 -7.05
CA VAL A 167 -4.40 -13.08 -7.61
C VAL A 167 -2.95 -12.61 -7.50
N ILE A 168 -2.30 -12.82 -6.34
CA ILE A 168 -0.90 -12.44 -6.13
C ILE A 168 0.02 -13.21 -7.08
N GLU A 169 -0.13 -14.53 -7.20
CA GLU A 169 0.63 -15.38 -8.15
C GLU A 169 0.53 -14.83 -9.58
N HIS A 170 -0.69 -14.54 -10.01
CA HIS A 170 -0.97 -14.10 -11.38
C HIS A 170 -0.44 -12.68 -11.63
N VAL A 171 -0.82 -11.73 -10.77
CA VAL A 171 -0.50 -10.31 -10.96
C VAL A 171 0.99 -10.02 -10.75
N CYS A 172 1.64 -10.69 -9.80
CA CYS A 172 3.08 -10.52 -9.54
C CYS A 172 3.97 -11.47 -10.34
N SER A 173 3.39 -12.39 -11.14
CA SER A 173 4.13 -13.44 -11.90
C SER A 173 5.14 -14.18 -11.02
N PHE A 174 4.74 -14.60 -9.84
CA PHE A 174 5.60 -15.35 -8.91
C PHE A 174 4.85 -16.60 -8.43
N PRO A 175 5.38 -17.82 -8.65
CA PRO A 175 4.67 -19.06 -8.37
C PRO A 175 4.25 -19.15 -6.90
N LYS A 176 3.00 -19.46 -6.62
CA LYS A 176 2.49 -19.59 -5.24
C LYS A 176 3.22 -20.65 -4.41
N SER A 177 3.82 -21.66 -5.05
CA SER A 177 4.64 -22.67 -4.39
C SER A 177 5.98 -22.15 -3.86
N GLU A 178 6.41 -20.95 -4.33
CA GLU A 178 7.64 -20.28 -3.93
C GLU A 178 7.37 -19.08 -3.00
N ILE A 179 6.10 -18.75 -2.77
CA ILE A 179 5.71 -17.67 -1.85
C ILE A 179 5.81 -18.18 -0.42
N ASP A 180 6.76 -17.64 0.35
CA ASP A 180 6.77 -17.84 1.80
C ASP A 180 5.59 -17.13 2.45
N ILE A 181 4.85 -17.85 3.29
CA ILE A 181 3.65 -17.32 3.94
C ILE A 181 3.87 -17.25 5.45
N SER A 182 3.50 -16.12 6.05
CA SER A 182 3.48 -15.90 7.49
C SER A 182 2.17 -15.23 7.90
N VAL A 183 2.07 -14.76 9.14
CA VAL A 183 0.88 -14.09 9.67
C VAL A 183 1.15 -12.61 9.84
N ASP A 184 0.28 -11.75 9.29
CA ASP A 184 0.35 -10.30 9.46
C ASP A 184 -0.15 -9.87 10.85
N GLY A 185 0.15 -8.63 11.24
CA GLY A 185 -0.29 -8.06 12.51
C GLY A 185 -1.82 -8.05 12.73
N CYS A 186 -2.60 -8.10 11.66
CA CYS A 186 -4.06 -8.22 11.69
C CYS A 186 -4.57 -9.67 11.63
N GLY A 187 -3.69 -10.66 11.66
CA GLY A 187 -4.04 -12.07 11.74
C GLY A 187 -4.33 -12.78 10.42
N VAL A 188 -4.28 -12.10 9.26
CA VAL A 188 -4.40 -12.76 7.95
C VAL A 188 -3.04 -13.18 7.40
N PRO A 189 -2.97 -14.08 6.41
CA PRO A 189 -1.74 -14.42 5.73
C PRO A 189 -1.03 -13.20 5.13
N VAL A 190 0.30 -13.19 5.25
CA VAL A 190 1.18 -12.24 4.57
C VAL A 190 2.17 -13.01 3.70
N HIS A 191 2.44 -12.51 2.51
CA HIS A 191 3.14 -13.19 1.43
C HIS A 191 4.52 -12.56 1.22
N CYS A 192 5.57 -13.36 1.12
CA CYS A 192 6.94 -12.89 0.86
C CYS A 192 7.28 -13.12 -0.60
N LEU A 193 7.67 -12.05 -1.30
CA LEU A 193 8.04 -12.07 -2.71
C LEU A 193 9.31 -11.26 -2.95
N PRO A 194 10.03 -11.49 -4.06
CA PRO A 194 11.07 -10.58 -4.49
C PRO A 194 10.53 -9.17 -4.76
N LEU A 195 11.33 -8.16 -4.45
CA LEU A 195 10.92 -6.75 -4.57
C LEU A 195 10.51 -6.39 -6.00
N GLU A 196 11.20 -6.94 -7.03
CA GLU A 196 10.85 -6.70 -8.43
C GLU A 196 9.49 -7.29 -8.82
N ASN A 197 9.09 -8.43 -8.25
CA ASN A 197 7.76 -9.01 -8.49
C ASN A 197 6.65 -8.18 -7.84
N ILE A 198 6.94 -7.55 -6.71
CA ILE A 198 6.01 -6.59 -6.08
C ILE A 198 5.88 -5.34 -6.98
N ALA A 199 7.00 -4.82 -7.51
CA ALA A 199 6.99 -3.72 -8.47
C ALA A 199 6.20 -4.07 -9.74
N LEU A 200 6.36 -5.29 -10.28
CA LEU A 200 5.57 -5.77 -11.43
C LEU A 200 4.06 -5.74 -11.13
N GLY A 201 3.66 -6.17 -9.94
CA GLY A 201 2.25 -6.08 -9.54
C GLY A 201 1.71 -4.64 -9.63
N PHE A 202 2.51 -3.66 -9.21
CA PHE A 202 2.12 -2.24 -9.29
C PHE A 202 2.20 -1.66 -10.72
N ALA A 203 3.07 -2.16 -11.59
CA ALA A 203 3.05 -1.83 -13.02
C ALA A 203 1.73 -2.30 -13.66
N ARG A 204 1.31 -3.53 -13.39
CA ARG A 204 0.04 -4.10 -13.88
C ARG A 204 -1.20 -3.43 -13.27
N LEU A 205 -1.12 -3.01 -12.01
CA LEU A 205 -2.16 -2.19 -11.39
C LEU A 205 -2.29 -0.82 -12.09
N ALA A 206 -1.16 -0.22 -12.49
CA ALA A 206 -1.14 1.07 -13.17
C ALA A 206 -1.72 1.01 -14.58
N THR A 207 -1.32 0.03 -15.39
CA THR A 207 -1.75 -0.13 -16.79
C THR A 207 -2.21 -1.57 -17.07
N PRO A 208 -3.33 -2.02 -16.46
CA PRO A 208 -3.73 -3.42 -16.53
C PRO A 208 -4.03 -3.89 -17.96
N PHE A 209 -4.58 -3.03 -18.81
CA PHE A 209 -4.91 -3.36 -20.20
C PHE A 209 -3.70 -3.42 -21.15
N ASP A 210 -2.55 -2.85 -20.74
CA ASP A 210 -1.29 -3.01 -21.47
C ASP A 210 -0.65 -4.39 -21.20
N TRP A 211 -1.10 -5.05 -20.13
CA TRP A 211 -0.68 -6.40 -19.77
C TRP A 211 -1.57 -7.47 -20.42
N GLU A 212 -2.87 -7.39 -20.16
CA GLU A 212 -3.84 -8.37 -20.67
C GLU A 212 -5.24 -7.76 -20.84
N SER A 213 -6.06 -8.39 -21.68
CA SER A 213 -7.49 -8.06 -21.84
C SER A 213 -8.31 -9.16 -21.18
N SER A 214 -8.44 -9.12 -19.86
CA SER A 214 -9.10 -10.14 -19.04
C SER A 214 -9.96 -9.50 -17.97
N HIS A 215 -10.78 -10.31 -17.30
CA HIS A 215 -11.53 -9.86 -16.14
C HIS A 215 -10.61 -9.38 -14.99
N THR A 216 -9.44 -10.01 -14.82
CA THR A 216 -8.47 -9.54 -13.82
C THR A 216 -7.98 -8.12 -14.12
N ALA A 217 -7.72 -7.80 -15.41
CA ALA A 217 -7.37 -6.43 -15.82
C ALA A 217 -8.50 -5.43 -15.53
N GLU A 218 -9.76 -5.80 -15.80
CA GLU A 218 -10.94 -4.97 -15.46
C GLU A 218 -11.05 -4.74 -13.95
N HIS A 219 -10.79 -5.76 -13.13
CA HIS A 219 -10.84 -5.65 -11.67
C HIS A 219 -9.69 -4.81 -11.11
N LEU A 220 -8.48 -4.93 -11.67
CA LEU A 220 -7.34 -4.07 -11.33
C LEU A 220 -7.65 -2.61 -11.66
N ASP A 221 -8.24 -2.33 -12.84
CA ASP A 221 -8.65 -0.99 -13.26
C ASP A 221 -9.67 -0.38 -12.29
N LYS A 222 -10.70 -1.16 -11.92
CA LYS A 222 -11.74 -0.76 -10.97
C LYS A 222 -11.14 -0.40 -9.60
N VAL A 223 -10.25 -1.24 -9.07
CA VAL A 223 -9.58 -1.02 -7.78
C VAL A 223 -8.65 0.20 -7.85
N ARG A 224 -7.81 0.31 -8.89
CA ARG A 224 -6.91 1.45 -9.08
C ARG A 224 -7.67 2.77 -9.13
N ASN A 225 -8.72 2.83 -9.97
CA ASN A 225 -9.51 4.05 -10.14
C ASN A 225 -10.16 4.47 -8.82
N ALA A 226 -10.72 3.55 -8.06
CA ALA A 226 -11.29 3.81 -6.75
C ALA A 226 -10.25 4.39 -5.76
N MET A 227 -9.04 3.83 -5.71
CA MET A 227 -7.96 4.33 -4.85
C MET A 227 -7.54 5.74 -5.21
N MET A 228 -7.43 6.05 -6.52
CA MET A 228 -7.02 7.38 -7.00
C MET A 228 -8.12 8.43 -6.88
N GLU A 229 -9.39 8.03 -6.96
CA GLU A 229 -10.53 8.94 -6.78
C GLU A 229 -10.77 9.29 -5.31
N HIS A 230 -10.54 8.32 -4.41
CA HIS A 230 -10.74 8.47 -2.97
C HIS A 230 -9.48 8.13 -2.16
N PRO A 231 -8.37 8.85 -2.39
CA PRO A 231 -7.08 8.55 -1.72
C PRO A 231 -7.14 8.72 -0.20
N GLU A 232 -8.03 9.60 0.31
CA GLU A 232 -8.26 9.75 1.76
C GLU A 232 -8.77 8.45 2.41
N MET A 233 -9.52 7.65 1.66
CA MET A 233 -10.00 6.36 2.17
C MET A 233 -8.87 5.34 2.30
N VAL A 234 -7.80 5.44 1.48
CA VAL A 234 -6.63 4.55 1.53
C VAL A 234 -5.77 4.78 2.76
N GLY A 235 -5.45 6.03 3.06
CA GLY A 235 -4.48 6.40 4.11
C GLY A 235 -5.10 7.22 5.25
N GLY A 236 -5.88 8.21 4.90
CA GLY A 236 -6.40 9.24 5.80
C GLY A 236 -5.75 10.60 5.54
N THR A 237 -6.10 11.56 6.37
CA THR A 237 -5.57 12.93 6.31
C THR A 237 -4.07 12.95 6.61
N ASP A 238 -3.32 13.80 5.91
CA ASP A 238 -1.87 14.00 6.08
C ASP A 238 -1.03 12.71 5.97
N ARG A 239 -1.48 11.78 5.11
CA ARG A 239 -0.74 10.55 4.82
C ARG A 239 -0.06 10.64 3.46
N PHE A 240 1.17 10.12 3.36
CA PHE A 240 1.96 10.19 2.12
C PHE A 240 1.21 9.61 0.91
N ASP A 241 0.61 8.42 1.03
CA ASP A 241 -0.17 7.82 -0.06
C ASP A 241 -1.32 8.73 -0.51
N THR A 242 -2.04 9.32 0.46
CA THR A 242 -3.16 10.24 0.21
C THR A 242 -2.70 11.50 -0.51
N ASP A 243 -1.64 12.14 0.00
CA ASP A 243 -1.12 13.38 -0.56
C ASP A 243 -0.50 13.16 -1.93
N LEU A 244 0.25 12.06 -2.11
CA LEU A 244 0.84 11.71 -3.39
C LEU A 244 -0.23 11.50 -4.46
N MET A 245 -1.22 10.63 -4.21
CA MET A 245 -2.30 10.35 -5.17
C MET A 245 -3.13 11.60 -5.48
N ARG A 246 -3.41 12.43 -4.46
CA ARG A 246 -4.16 13.68 -4.63
C ARG A 246 -3.39 14.71 -5.46
N VAL A 247 -2.10 14.91 -5.19
CA VAL A 247 -1.27 15.90 -5.90
C VAL A 247 -1.02 15.49 -7.35
N PHE A 248 -0.80 14.20 -7.60
CA PHE A 248 -0.60 13.66 -8.95
C PHE A 248 -1.91 13.41 -9.72
N ASN A 249 -3.05 13.59 -9.10
CA ASN A 249 -4.37 13.64 -9.73
C ASN A 249 -4.61 12.56 -10.81
N LYS A 250 -4.89 11.34 -10.40
CA LYS A 250 -5.16 10.15 -11.26
C LYS A 250 -3.97 9.63 -12.09
N ARG A 251 -2.76 10.13 -11.85
CA ARG A 251 -1.56 9.61 -12.48
C ARG A 251 -0.90 8.49 -11.66
N LEU A 252 -0.75 8.70 -10.35
CA LEU A 252 -0.09 7.72 -9.49
C LEU A 252 -1.10 6.96 -8.62
N VAL A 253 -0.94 5.65 -8.54
CA VAL A 253 -1.56 4.82 -7.51
C VAL A 253 -0.48 4.41 -6.51
N ALA A 254 -0.71 4.61 -5.21
CA ALA A 254 0.29 4.39 -4.18
C ALA A 254 -0.26 3.60 -3.01
N LYS A 255 0.59 2.73 -2.45
CA LYS A 255 0.26 1.99 -1.23
C LYS A 255 1.49 1.70 -0.38
N ALA A 256 1.49 2.23 0.83
CA ALA A 256 2.50 1.94 1.84
C ALA A 256 2.26 0.58 2.52
N GLY A 257 3.34 -0.08 2.89
CA GLY A 257 3.38 -1.25 3.77
C GLY A 257 4.10 -0.95 5.08
N ALA A 258 3.85 -1.74 6.10
CA ALA A 258 4.64 -1.71 7.33
C ALA A 258 6.10 -2.10 7.04
N GLU A 259 7.00 -1.83 7.99
CA GLU A 259 8.42 -2.17 7.89
C GLU A 259 9.13 -1.49 6.72
N GLY A 260 8.78 -0.23 6.47
CA GLY A 260 9.48 0.59 5.47
C GLY A 260 9.26 0.16 4.02
N VAL A 261 8.07 -0.28 3.67
CA VAL A 261 7.69 -0.61 2.29
C VAL A 261 6.86 0.51 1.68
N GLN A 262 7.16 0.89 0.43
CA GLN A 262 6.37 1.79 -0.39
C GLN A 262 6.27 1.25 -1.80
N CYS A 263 5.06 1.19 -2.35
CA CYS A 263 4.83 0.79 -3.72
C CYS A 263 4.01 1.86 -4.45
N ILE A 264 4.37 2.08 -5.73
CA ILE A 264 3.75 3.10 -6.57
C ILE A 264 3.61 2.54 -7.99
N GLY A 265 2.50 2.81 -8.64
CA GLY A 265 2.30 2.57 -10.07
C GLY A 265 2.05 3.89 -10.80
N ASP A 266 2.72 4.14 -11.92
CA ASP A 266 2.52 5.32 -12.76
C ASP A 266 1.72 4.97 -14.01
N VAL A 267 0.52 5.52 -14.11
CA VAL A 267 -0.44 5.24 -15.19
C VAL A 267 0.07 5.76 -16.56
N GLU A 268 0.88 6.83 -16.56
CA GLU A 268 1.39 7.40 -17.82
C GLU A 268 2.55 6.61 -18.41
N THR A 269 3.43 6.08 -17.58
CA THR A 269 4.62 5.35 -18.05
C THR A 269 4.48 3.84 -17.99
N GLY A 270 3.46 3.32 -17.30
CA GLY A 270 3.29 1.88 -17.03
C GLY A 270 4.34 1.31 -16.08
N LEU A 271 5.09 2.15 -15.36
CA LEU A 271 6.10 1.72 -14.42
C LEU A 271 5.49 1.39 -13.07
N GLY A 272 5.93 0.27 -12.51
CA GLY A 272 5.73 -0.09 -11.12
C GLY A 272 7.02 0.07 -10.32
N ILE A 273 6.91 0.63 -9.14
CA ILE A 273 8.01 0.96 -8.25
C ILE A 273 7.76 0.28 -6.91
N ALA A 274 8.75 -0.44 -6.40
CA ALA A 274 8.73 -0.99 -5.05
C ALA A 274 10.01 -0.59 -4.32
N ILE A 275 9.84 -0.11 -3.10
CA ILE A 275 10.91 0.38 -2.22
C ILE A 275 10.84 -0.37 -0.90
N LYS A 276 11.97 -0.85 -0.42
CA LYS A 276 12.14 -1.45 0.91
C LYS A 276 13.24 -0.71 1.67
N VAL A 277 12.91 -0.19 2.84
CA VAL A 277 13.89 0.32 3.81
C VAL A 277 14.34 -0.86 4.67
N GLU A 278 15.64 -1.16 4.71
CA GLU A 278 16.15 -2.41 5.28
C GLU A 278 15.88 -2.52 6.79
N ASP A 279 16.00 -1.46 7.55
CA ASP A 279 15.73 -1.42 9.00
C ASP A 279 14.24 -1.26 9.34
N GLY A 280 13.36 -1.19 8.32
CA GLY A 280 11.92 -1.07 8.51
C GLY A 280 11.42 0.32 8.93
N ASN A 281 12.29 1.32 9.05
CA ASN A 281 11.90 2.64 9.54
C ASN A 281 11.14 3.46 8.50
N GLY A 282 9.84 3.69 8.75
CA GLY A 282 8.94 4.38 7.84
C GLY A 282 9.28 5.85 7.55
N ARG A 283 10.13 6.52 8.38
CA ARG A 283 10.53 7.92 8.12
C ARG A 283 11.38 8.08 6.84
N ALA A 284 11.99 6.99 6.37
CA ALA A 284 12.83 6.99 5.16
C ALA A 284 12.02 6.74 3.87
N THR A 285 10.81 6.15 3.97
CA THR A 285 10.07 5.66 2.79
C THR A 285 9.61 6.78 1.85
N SER A 286 9.00 7.84 2.38
CA SER A 286 8.51 8.95 1.56
C SER A 286 9.64 9.72 0.89
N VAL A 287 10.75 9.95 1.61
CA VAL A 287 11.93 10.62 1.07
C VAL A 287 12.56 9.79 -0.06
N ALA A 288 12.67 8.47 0.12
CA ALA A 288 13.14 7.56 -0.91
C ALA A 288 12.19 7.56 -2.14
N ALA A 289 10.88 7.50 -1.91
CA ALA A 289 9.89 7.50 -2.99
C ALA A 289 9.94 8.78 -3.82
N MET A 290 10.01 9.95 -3.19
CA MET A 290 10.10 11.22 -3.89
C MET A 290 11.38 11.34 -4.71
N GLU A 291 12.51 10.85 -4.20
CA GLU A 291 13.77 10.85 -4.97
C GLU A 291 13.70 9.89 -6.16
N VAL A 292 13.12 8.69 -6.00
CA VAL A 292 12.89 7.76 -7.12
C VAL A 292 12.03 8.41 -8.20
N LEU A 293 10.89 9.01 -7.85
CA LEU A 293 10.02 9.70 -8.82
C LEU A 293 10.77 10.82 -9.56
N LYS A 294 11.57 11.60 -8.85
CA LYS A 294 12.38 12.67 -9.43
C LYS A 294 13.41 12.15 -10.42
N GLN A 295 14.15 11.08 -10.09
CA GLN A 295 15.15 10.48 -10.98
C GLN A 295 14.52 9.84 -12.22
N LEU A 296 13.28 9.35 -12.11
CA LEU A 296 12.51 8.83 -13.24
C LEU A 296 11.86 9.92 -14.10
N GLY A 297 11.94 11.21 -13.70
CA GLY A 297 11.28 12.31 -14.39
C GLY A 297 9.75 12.29 -14.27
N ILE A 298 9.22 11.63 -13.24
CA ILE A 298 7.77 11.55 -12.98
C ILE A 298 7.33 12.75 -12.16
N GLY A 299 6.61 13.66 -12.78
CA GLY A 299 6.17 14.92 -12.17
C GLY A 299 7.03 16.13 -12.59
N ASP A 300 6.65 17.30 -12.10
CA ASP A 300 7.30 18.56 -12.36
C ASP A 300 7.59 19.36 -11.07
N LYS A 301 8.24 20.50 -11.22
CA LYS A 301 8.60 21.36 -10.09
C LYS A 301 7.40 21.77 -9.24
N HIS A 302 6.24 22.06 -9.86
CA HIS A 302 5.04 22.50 -9.16
C HIS A 302 4.44 21.39 -8.29
N LEU A 303 4.42 20.13 -8.79
CA LEU A 303 3.96 18.97 -8.02
C LEU A 303 4.92 18.70 -6.85
N TYR A 304 6.23 18.81 -7.06
CA TYR A 304 7.23 18.64 -6.01
C TYR A 304 7.15 19.72 -4.92
N GLU A 305 6.84 20.97 -5.26
CA GLU A 305 6.63 22.04 -4.29
C GLU A 305 5.47 21.74 -3.34
N LYS A 306 4.38 21.11 -3.83
CA LYS A 306 3.24 20.67 -3.00
C LYS A 306 3.56 19.51 -2.06
N LEU A 307 4.61 18.76 -2.35
CA LEU A 307 5.06 17.57 -1.58
C LEU A 307 6.41 17.81 -0.88
N ALA A 308 6.83 19.07 -0.71
CA ALA A 308 8.13 19.44 -0.19
C ALA A 308 8.44 18.80 1.17
N GLN A 309 7.43 18.59 2.03
CA GLN A 309 7.58 17.94 3.33
C GLN A 309 8.03 16.47 3.25
N TYR A 310 7.93 15.84 2.07
CA TYR A 310 8.36 14.45 1.82
C TYR A 310 9.68 14.36 1.05
N ILE A 311 10.20 15.46 0.50
CA ILE A 311 11.46 15.50 -0.26
C ILE A 311 12.64 15.72 0.68
N GLU A 312 12.55 16.75 1.51
CA GLU A 312 13.47 17.04 2.60
C GLU A 312 12.66 17.06 3.90
N ALA A 313 12.39 15.88 4.44
CA ALA A 313 11.51 15.76 5.59
C ALA A 313 12.14 16.43 6.82
N PRO A 314 11.42 17.34 7.52
CA PRO A 314 11.99 18.05 8.65
C PRO A 314 12.12 17.13 9.87
N VAL A 315 13.24 17.25 10.58
CA VAL A 315 13.37 16.75 11.95
C VAL A 315 12.98 17.88 12.90
N LEU A 316 11.95 17.64 13.69
CA LEU A 316 11.37 18.66 14.58
C LEU A 316 11.69 18.38 16.05
N ASN A 317 11.85 19.44 16.85
CA ASN A 317 11.90 19.34 18.30
C ASN A 317 10.49 19.34 18.92
N ALA A 318 10.39 19.27 20.25
CA ALA A 318 9.12 19.28 20.96
C ALA A 318 8.30 20.59 20.75
N ARG A 319 8.95 21.71 20.41
CA ARG A 319 8.30 22.98 20.08
C ARG A 319 7.92 23.13 18.62
N LYS A 320 8.15 22.08 17.81
CA LYS A 320 7.96 22.05 16.35
C LYS A 320 8.94 22.92 15.56
N ASP A 321 10.07 23.35 16.15
CA ASP A 321 11.14 24.03 15.42
C ASP A 321 11.89 22.98 14.56
N LYS A 322 12.24 23.33 13.30
CA LYS A 322 13.08 22.48 12.45
C LYS A 322 14.51 22.49 12.97
N ILE A 323 14.99 21.34 13.44
CA ILE A 323 16.33 21.14 14.01
C ILE A 323 17.21 20.22 13.15
N GLY A 324 16.69 19.73 12.05
CA GLY A 324 17.39 18.85 11.12
C GLY A 324 16.55 18.52 9.91
N ARG A 325 17.05 17.56 9.11
CA ARG A 325 16.40 17.12 7.87
C ARG A 325 16.68 15.65 7.59
N ILE A 326 15.82 15.04 6.79
CA ILE A 326 16.02 13.71 6.20
C ILE A 326 16.12 13.90 4.70
N THR A 327 17.18 13.39 4.08
CA THR A 327 17.47 13.54 2.64
C THR A 327 17.81 12.21 2.01
N ALA A 328 17.57 12.09 0.70
CA ALA A 328 18.03 10.99 -0.12
C ALA A 328 19.42 11.31 -0.72
N ASP A 329 20.28 10.30 -0.81
CA ASP A 329 21.60 10.37 -1.41
C ASP A 329 21.93 9.02 -2.08
N PHE A 330 21.33 8.80 -3.25
CA PHE A 330 21.54 7.61 -4.07
C PHE A 330 21.15 7.89 -5.52
N ASP A 331 21.74 7.13 -6.44
CA ASP A 331 21.41 7.17 -7.86
C ASP A 331 20.86 5.81 -8.30
N LEU A 332 19.72 5.82 -9.01
CA LEU A 332 19.16 4.64 -9.64
C LEU A 332 20.09 4.14 -10.76
N VAL A 333 20.33 2.85 -10.77
CA VAL A 333 21.09 2.21 -11.85
C VAL A 333 20.11 1.77 -12.94
N LYS A 334 20.23 2.35 -14.14
CA LYS A 334 19.49 1.90 -15.31
C LYS A 334 20.02 0.54 -15.77
N ARG A 335 19.15 -0.43 -15.98
CA ARG A 335 19.55 -1.70 -16.55
C ARG A 335 19.85 -1.51 -18.04
N GLN A 336 21.03 -1.94 -18.46
CA GLN A 336 21.37 -1.97 -19.90
C GLN A 336 20.52 -3.05 -20.56
N GLU A 337 19.87 -2.72 -21.68
CA GLU A 337 19.26 -3.72 -22.55
C GLU A 337 20.34 -4.75 -22.90
N ALA A 338 20.05 -6.03 -22.66
CA ALA A 338 20.92 -7.09 -23.15
C ALA A 338 20.96 -6.95 -24.69
N VAL A 339 22.13 -6.55 -25.22
CA VAL A 339 22.36 -6.55 -26.67
C VAL A 339 22.12 -7.99 -27.12
N GLN A 340 21.00 -8.22 -27.82
CA GLN A 340 20.73 -9.48 -28.46
C GLN A 340 21.81 -9.69 -29.51
N SER A 341 22.79 -10.55 -29.19
CA SER A 341 23.85 -11.01 -30.08
C SER A 341 23.33 -12.17 -30.95
#